data_cebc7802e562763cfcd5e5436accddf3
#
_entry.id   cebc7802e562763cfcd5e5436accddf3
#
_cell.length_a   1.000
_cell.length_b   1.000
_cell.length_c   1.000
_cell.angle_alpha   90.00
_cell.angle_beta   90.00
_cell.angle_gamma   90.00
#
_symmetry.space_group_name_H-M   'P 1'
#
loop_
_entity.id
_entity.type
_entity.pdbx_description
1 polymer ?
#
loop_
_entity_poly.entity_id
_entity_poly.type
_entity_poly.pdbx_seq_one_letter_code
_entity_poly.pdbx_strand_id
1 'polypeptide(L)'
;ADHGVLYNSDGFRYGGDFGETLHDGNFCVDGIVSPDRKIKTGTLEMKKAYEPVLIEYNDGEIAITSRNYFASMAFTAEIICKNGKKVTSKQLVQVALEPQQSVCIETEDKSASVVKVNLYTIEEDGLVPENHLFASEGFELKLLALASHSPAKCKIEEKGRYYVVKDGNLTFTVDRGTGVISSVEKNGEKVFEGELALN
;
A
#
# COMPACT_ATOMS: atom_id res chain seq x y z
N ALA A 1 -17.67 -5.44 -11.49
CA ALA A 1 -18.08 -5.69 -10.10
C ALA A 1 -18.36 -7.17 -9.90
N ASP A 2 -18.23 -7.66 -8.68
CA ASP A 2 -18.74 -8.98 -8.32
C ASP A 2 -20.26 -9.03 -8.51
N HIS A 3 -20.76 -10.21 -8.85
CA HIS A 3 -22.19 -10.47 -8.99
C HIS A 3 -22.71 -11.11 -7.69
N GLY A 4 -22.92 -10.33 -6.67
CA GLY A 4 -23.54 -10.74 -5.41
C GLY A 4 -24.68 -9.80 -5.07
N VAL A 5 -25.54 -10.24 -4.19
CA VAL A 5 -26.63 -9.42 -3.64
C VAL A 5 -26.31 -9.11 -2.20
N LEU A 6 -26.34 -7.81 -1.83
CA LEU A 6 -26.26 -7.41 -0.44
C LEU A 6 -27.56 -7.82 0.26
N TYR A 7 -27.46 -8.63 1.29
CA TYR A 7 -28.60 -9.16 2.02
C TYR A 7 -28.58 -8.66 3.47
N ASN A 8 -29.28 -7.57 3.72
CA ASN A 8 -29.34 -6.89 5.01
C ASN A 8 -27.93 -6.56 5.57
N SER A 9 -27.76 -6.65 6.90
CA SER A 9 -26.48 -6.51 7.60
C SER A 9 -25.61 -7.77 7.55
N ASP A 10 -26.10 -8.88 6.98
CA ASP A 10 -25.47 -10.20 7.06
C ASP A 10 -24.43 -10.44 5.98
N GLY A 11 -24.18 -9.46 5.11
CA GLY A 11 -23.20 -9.53 4.02
C GLY A 11 -23.81 -9.87 2.67
N PHE A 12 -22.99 -10.47 1.80
CA PHE A 12 -23.40 -10.81 0.44
C PHE A 12 -23.94 -12.23 0.32
N ARG A 13 -24.88 -12.44 -0.59
CA ARG A 13 -25.43 -13.71 -0.98
C ARG A 13 -25.06 -14.02 -2.43
N TYR A 14 -24.77 -15.28 -2.70
CA TYR A 14 -24.37 -15.79 -4.00
C TYR A 14 -25.25 -17.00 -4.39
N GLY A 15 -24.82 -17.70 -5.45
CA GLY A 15 -25.53 -18.89 -5.90
C GLY A 15 -25.62 -19.98 -4.83
N GLY A 16 -26.79 -20.55 -4.65
CA GLY A 16 -27.14 -21.54 -3.60
C GLY A 16 -27.63 -20.94 -2.28
N ASP A 17 -27.35 -19.67 -2.02
CA ASP A 17 -27.74 -19.01 -0.77
C ASP A 17 -29.25 -18.72 -0.68
N PHE A 18 -29.96 -18.82 -1.80
CA PHE A 18 -31.41 -18.63 -1.91
C PHE A 18 -32.18 -19.95 -2.05
N GLY A 19 -31.48 -21.10 -1.93
CA GLY A 19 -32.08 -22.43 -2.00
C GLY A 19 -32.22 -23.00 -3.41
N GLU A 20 -31.65 -22.35 -4.43
CA GLU A 20 -31.57 -22.86 -5.80
C GLU A 20 -30.60 -24.05 -5.88
N THR A 21 -30.90 -25.01 -6.79
CA THR A 21 -30.15 -26.29 -6.89
C THR A 21 -29.08 -26.30 -7.98
N LEU A 22 -29.17 -25.42 -8.97
CA LEU A 22 -28.17 -25.27 -10.04
C LEU A 22 -27.45 -23.94 -9.85
N HIS A 23 -26.24 -24.01 -9.31
CA HIS A 23 -25.45 -22.82 -9.03
C HIS A 23 -23.95 -23.13 -8.95
N ASP A 24 -23.10 -22.12 -9.14
CA ASP A 24 -21.65 -22.20 -9.05
C ASP A 24 -21.11 -21.56 -7.75
N GLY A 25 -21.96 -21.39 -6.73
CA GLY A 25 -21.59 -20.81 -5.44
C GLY A 25 -21.07 -19.37 -5.59
N ASN A 26 -19.90 -19.10 -5.03
CA ASN A 26 -19.24 -17.80 -5.06
C ASN A 26 -18.35 -17.59 -6.28
N PHE A 27 -18.43 -18.40 -7.33
CA PHE A 27 -17.61 -18.27 -8.54
C PHE A 27 -17.86 -16.94 -9.31
N CYS A 28 -18.82 -16.16 -8.88
CA CYS A 28 -19.10 -14.80 -9.36
C CYS A 28 -18.34 -13.69 -8.61
N VAL A 29 -17.41 -14.03 -7.68
CA VAL A 29 -16.64 -13.07 -6.85
C VAL A 29 -15.29 -12.78 -7.48
N ASP A 30 -15.25 -12.57 -8.77
CA ASP A 30 -14.06 -12.36 -9.62
C ASP A 30 -13.90 -10.91 -10.10
N GLY A 31 -14.79 -10.01 -9.70
CA GLY A 31 -14.74 -8.60 -10.08
C GLY A 31 -13.71 -7.79 -9.30
N ILE A 32 -13.33 -6.65 -9.89
CA ILE A 32 -12.37 -5.71 -9.30
C ILE A 32 -12.96 -4.85 -8.17
N VAL A 33 -14.27 -4.81 -8.06
CA VAL A 33 -15.00 -4.16 -6.96
C VAL A 33 -16.06 -5.12 -6.41
N SER A 34 -16.37 -4.99 -5.13
CA SER A 34 -17.42 -5.78 -4.48
C SER A 34 -18.82 -5.39 -4.97
N PRO A 35 -19.89 -6.17 -4.68
CA PRO A 35 -21.25 -5.85 -5.13
C PRO A 35 -21.76 -4.48 -4.65
N ASP A 36 -21.33 -4.01 -3.47
CA ASP A 36 -21.62 -2.70 -2.91
C ASP A 36 -20.70 -1.58 -3.45
N ARG A 37 -19.93 -1.87 -4.51
CA ARG A 37 -19.01 -0.95 -5.20
C ARG A 37 -17.78 -0.53 -4.38
N LYS A 38 -17.46 -1.21 -3.30
CA LYS A 38 -16.21 -0.98 -2.58
C LYS A 38 -15.03 -1.50 -3.39
N ILE A 39 -13.95 -0.74 -3.36
CA ILE A 39 -12.69 -1.04 -4.04
C ILE A 39 -12.00 -2.20 -3.33
N LYS A 40 -11.62 -3.24 -4.08
CA LYS A 40 -10.75 -4.32 -3.59
C LYS A 40 -9.28 -3.93 -3.71
N THR A 41 -8.40 -4.57 -2.95
CA THR A 41 -6.95 -4.33 -3.01
C THR A 41 -6.38 -4.50 -4.42
N GLY A 42 -6.80 -5.53 -5.16
CA GLY A 42 -6.39 -5.74 -6.55
C GLY A 42 -6.78 -4.62 -7.51
N THR A 43 -7.80 -3.81 -7.17
CA THR A 43 -8.16 -2.63 -7.96
C THR A 43 -7.11 -1.54 -7.86
N LEU A 44 -6.46 -1.39 -6.70
CA LEU A 44 -5.39 -0.43 -6.50
C LEU A 44 -4.15 -0.82 -7.31
N GLU A 45 -3.82 -2.10 -7.35
CA GLU A 45 -2.74 -2.64 -8.19
C GLU A 45 -3.05 -2.44 -9.68
N MET A 46 -4.30 -2.70 -10.09
CA MET A 46 -4.74 -2.45 -11.45
C MET A 46 -4.62 -0.96 -11.80
N LYS A 47 -5.05 -0.05 -10.92
CA LYS A 47 -4.88 1.40 -11.12
C LYS A 47 -3.41 1.74 -11.37
N LYS A 48 -2.49 1.19 -10.57
CA LYS A 48 -1.04 1.39 -10.72
C LYS A 48 -0.52 0.88 -12.07
N ALA A 49 -0.93 -0.31 -12.47
CA ALA A 49 -0.51 -0.92 -13.74
C ALA A 49 -0.99 -0.12 -14.97
N TYR A 50 -2.15 0.52 -14.89
CA TYR A 50 -2.76 1.32 -15.95
C TYR A 50 -2.46 2.82 -15.87
N GLU A 51 -1.57 3.27 -14.98
CA GLU A 51 -1.15 4.67 -14.94
C GLU A 51 -0.65 5.13 -16.32
N PRO A 52 -1.14 6.28 -16.85
CA PRO A 52 -0.78 6.76 -18.17
C PRO A 52 0.62 7.39 -18.23
N VAL A 53 1.37 7.30 -17.16
CA VAL A 53 2.73 7.84 -17.01
C VAL A 53 3.67 6.83 -16.39
N LEU A 54 4.95 6.98 -16.70
CA LEU A 54 6.07 6.37 -15.97
C LEU A 54 6.76 7.45 -15.16
N ILE A 55 6.98 7.23 -13.87
CA ILE A 55 7.67 8.15 -12.99
C ILE A 55 8.95 7.47 -12.50
N GLU A 56 10.09 8.09 -12.74
CA GLU A 56 11.41 7.58 -12.35
C GLU A 56 12.18 8.65 -11.57
N TYR A 57 13.05 8.21 -10.69
CA TYR A 57 13.94 9.10 -9.94
C TYR A 57 15.39 8.72 -10.20
N ASN A 58 16.22 9.69 -10.52
CA ASN A 58 17.64 9.50 -10.72
C ASN A 58 18.42 10.74 -10.21
N ASP A 59 19.24 10.54 -9.22
CA ASP A 59 20.20 11.52 -8.67
C ASP A 59 19.66 12.95 -8.45
N GLY A 60 18.47 13.06 -7.89
CA GLY A 60 17.84 14.36 -7.60
C GLY A 60 16.92 14.87 -8.69
N GLU A 61 16.74 14.12 -9.77
CA GLU A 61 15.81 14.43 -10.85
C GLU A 61 14.66 13.43 -10.90
N ILE A 62 13.46 13.92 -11.15
CA ILE A 62 12.27 13.12 -11.42
C ILE A 62 11.98 13.20 -12.90
N ALA A 63 12.05 12.07 -13.59
CA ALA A 63 11.61 11.95 -14.96
C ALA A 63 10.15 11.47 -14.98
N ILE A 64 9.29 12.18 -15.70
CA ILE A 64 7.89 11.81 -15.93
C ILE A 64 7.69 11.62 -17.41
N THR A 65 7.37 10.41 -17.84
CA THR A 65 7.20 10.05 -19.25
C THR A 65 5.74 9.72 -19.53
N SER A 66 5.15 10.35 -20.54
CA SER A 66 3.82 10.00 -21.02
C SER A 66 3.84 8.61 -21.68
N ARG A 67 2.94 7.72 -21.26
CA ARG A 67 2.70 6.41 -21.88
C ARG A 67 1.57 6.44 -22.91
N ASN A 68 0.93 7.58 -23.13
CA ASN A 68 -0.06 7.75 -24.17
C ASN A 68 0.58 7.70 -25.56
N TYR A 69 -0.14 7.17 -26.52
CA TYR A 69 0.28 7.11 -27.92
C TYR A 69 -0.37 8.18 -28.79
N PHE A 70 -1.55 8.67 -28.42
CA PHE A 70 -2.39 9.49 -29.29
C PHE A 70 -2.87 10.79 -28.67
N ALA A 71 -2.86 10.90 -27.34
CA ALA A 71 -3.37 12.08 -26.65
C ALA A 71 -2.27 12.74 -25.82
N SER A 72 -2.15 14.06 -25.94
CA SER A 72 -1.39 14.89 -25.00
C SER A 72 -2.10 14.91 -23.63
N MET A 73 -1.38 15.25 -22.59
CA MET A 73 -1.88 15.33 -21.22
C MET A 73 -1.30 16.54 -20.49
N ALA A 74 -2.11 17.12 -19.61
CA ALA A 74 -1.66 18.18 -18.72
C ALA A 74 -2.07 17.83 -17.28
N PHE A 75 -1.18 18.11 -16.32
CA PHE A 75 -1.37 17.77 -14.92
C PHE A 75 -0.56 18.66 -13.98
N THR A 76 -0.90 18.64 -12.71
CA THR A 76 -0.10 19.22 -11.64
C THR A 76 0.71 18.12 -10.97
N ALA A 77 2.04 18.23 -10.99
CA ALA A 77 2.96 17.38 -10.25
C ALA A 77 3.23 17.99 -8.88
N GLU A 78 2.92 17.26 -7.81
CA GLU A 78 3.30 17.57 -6.44
C GLU A 78 4.48 16.69 -6.04
N ILE A 79 5.62 17.31 -5.75
CA ILE A 79 6.85 16.62 -5.34
C ILE A 79 7.09 16.93 -3.87
N ILE A 80 7.16 15.90 -3.05
CA ILE A 80 7.31 15.99 -1.59
C ILE A 80 8.61 15.30 -1.19
N CYS A 81 9.59 16.06 -0.69
CA CYS A 81 10.80 15.53 -0.12
C CYS A 81 10.66 15.38 1.41
N LYS A 82 11.17 14.28 1.96
CA LYS A 82 11.12 13.99 3.39
C LYS A 82 12.45 13.47 3.91
N ASN A 83 12.76 13.80 5.17
CA ASN A 83 13.77 13.14 5.98
C ASN A 83 13.08 12.46 7.17
N GLY A 84 13.00 11.13 7.12
CA GLY A 84 12.16 10.35 8.02
C GLY A 84 10.68 10.77 7.90
N LYS A 85 10.09 11.24 9.02
CA LYS A 85 8.70 11.71 9.05
C LYS A 85 8.53 13.20 8.70
N LYS A 86 9.63 13.96 8.65
CA LYS A 86 9.60 15.42 8.44
C LYS A 86 9.60 15.74 6.96
N VAL A 87 8.63 16.53 6.49
CA VAL A 87 8.64 17.15 5.15
C VAL A 87 9.70 18.25 5.13
N THR A 88 10.61 18.18 4.15
CA THR A 88 11.70 19.15 3.97
C THR A 88 11.45 20.12 2.83
N SER A 89 10.79 19.66 1.77
CA SER A 89 10.30 20.55 0.70
C SER A 89 9.02 20.02 0.08
N LYS A 90 8.29 20.93 -0.57
CA LYS A 90 7.09 20.62 -1.34
C LYS A 90 7.00 21.54 -2.54
N GLN A 91 7.05 20.98 -3.73
CA GLN A 91 6.97 21.69 -5.01
C GLN A 91 5.65 21.36 -5.71
N LEU A 92 5.07 22.33 -6.40
CA LEU A 92 3.95 22.15 -7.32
C LEU A 92 4.37 22.65 -8.69
N VAL A 93 4.34 21.80 -9.70
CA VAL A 93 4.75 22.11 -11.07
C VAL A 93 3.64 21.73 -12.03
N GLN A 94 3.20 22.66 -12.87
CA GLN A 94 2.30 22.33 -13.97
C GLN A 94 3.11 21.80 -15.15
N VAL A 95 2.67 20.68 -15.69
CA VAL A 95 3.33 19.93 -16.76
C VAL A 95 2.34 19.66 -17.87
N ALA A 96 2.77 19.85 -19.10
CA ALA A 96 2.08 19.38 -20.29
C ALA A 96 3.03 18.48 -21.08
N LEU A 97 2.55 17.32 -21.51
CA LEU A 97 3.31 16.33 -22.28
C LEU A 97 2.55 15.91 -23.53
N GLU A 98 3.28 15.89 -24.63
CA GLU A 98 2.83 15.20 -25.84
C GLU A 98 2.94 13.68 -25.69
N PRO A 99 2.30 12.90 -26.57
CA PRO A 99 2.44 11.45 -26.56
C PRO A 99 3.91 11.01 -26.57
N GLN A 100 4.27 10.08 -25.65
CA GLN A 100 5.63 9.54 -25.49
C GLN A 100 6.71 10.56 -25.09
N GLN A 101 6.32 11.79 -24.78
CA GLN A 101 7.26 12.82 -24.30
C GLN A 101 7.61 12.60 -22.83
N SER A 102 8.82 13.02 -22.45
CA SER A 102 9.31 13.04 -21.07
C SER A 102 9.65 14.46 -20.64
N VAL A 103 9.49 14.73 -19.35
CA VAL A 103 9.98 15.93 -18.67
C VAL A 103 10.84 15.52 -17.48
N CYS A 104 11.90 16.29 -17.20
CA CYS A 104 12.71 16.15 -16.00
C CYS A 104 12.44 17.34 -15.07
N ILE A 105 12.24 17.07 -13.78
CA ILE A 105 12.01 18.08 -12.74
C ILE A 105 13.04 17.84 -11.64
N GLU A 106 13.85 18.85 -11.34
CA GLU A 106 14.79 18.77 -10.22
C GLU A 106 14.07 18.86 -8.89
N THR A 107 14.48 18.02 -7.93
CA THR A 107 14.01 18.09 -6.55
C THR A 107 14.72 19.21 -5.79
N GLU A 108 13.97 19.98 -4.99
CA GLU A 108 14.56 21.06 -4.15
C GLU A 108 15.48 20.53 -3.05
N ASP A 109 15.23 19.33 -2.54
CA ASP A 109 16.06 18.71 -1.50
C ASP A 109 16.68 17.40 -2.00
N LYS A 110 17.90 17.50 -2.53
CA LYS A 110 18.70 16.33 -2.97
C LYS A 110 19.22 15.48 -1.79
N SER A 111 19.06 15.95 -0.54
CA SER A 111 19.47 15.22 0.66
C SER A 111 18.35 14.37 1.26
N ALA A 112 17.16 14.46 0.72
CA ALA A 112 15.98 13.75 1.20
C ALA A 112 16.23 12.24 1.35
N SER A 113 15.58 11.62 2.32
CA SER A 113 15.57 10.16 2.47
C SER A 113 14.44 9.49 1.69
N VAL A 114 13.37 10.24 1.43
CA VAL A 114 12.20 9.80 0.65
C VAL A 114 11.73 10.93 -0.24
N VAL A 115 11.45 10.62 -1.49
CA VAL A 115 10.76 11.52 -2.43
C VAL A 115 9.45 10.87 -2.82
N LYS A 116 8.35 11.61 -2.69
CA LYS A 116 7.02 11.20 -3.15
C LYS A 116 6.55 12.14 -4.25
N VAL A 117 6.04 11.56 -5.32
CA VAL A 117 5.46 12.28 -6.46
C VAL A 117 3.98 11.92 -6.56
N ASN A 118 3.13 12.93 -6.61
CA ASN A 118 1.69 12.77 -6.85
C ASN A 118 1.31 13.60 -8.07
N LEU A 119 0.52 13.03 -8.97
CA LEU A 119 0.06 13.72 -10.18
C LEU A 119 -1.46 13.88 -10.15
N TYR A 120 -1.90 15.12 -10.34
CA TYR A 120 -3.31 15.51 -10.24
C TYR A 120 -3.82 16.09 -11.57
N THR A 121 -5.05 15.78 -11.90
CA THR A 121 -5.76 16.41 -13.04
C THR A 121 -5.89 17.91 -12.82
N ILE A 122 -5.78 18.70 -13.90
CA ILE A 122 -5.97 20.16 -13.86
C ILE A 122 -7.43 20.52 -14.15
N GLU A 123 -8.09 19.74 -14.98
CA GLU A 123 -9.46 19.97 -15.44
C GLU A 123 -10.31 18.73 -15.20
N GLU A 124 -11.62 18.93 -15.15
CA GLU A 124 -12.59 17.84 -15.18
C GLU A 124 -12.64 17.25 -16.58
N ASP A 125 -12.56 15.92 -16.68
CA ASP A 125 -12.69 15.18 -17.93
C ASP A 125 -13.70 14.02 -17.74
N GLY A 126 -14.90 14.22 -18.22
CA GLY A 126 -15.98 13.26 -18.14
C GLY A 126 -16.33 12.86 -16.70
N LEU A 127 -15.90 11.67 -16.26
CA LEU A 127 -16.13 11.16 -14.91
C LEU A 127 -14.97 11.42 -13.93
N VAL A 128 -13.90 12.03 -14.41
CA VAL A 128 -12.71 12.31 -13.60
C VAL A 128 -12.74 13.79 -13.18
N PRO A 129 -12.90 14.09 -11.88
CA PRO A 129 -12.95 15.48 -11.42
C PRO A 129 -11.60 16.17 -11.53
N GLU A 130 -11.60 17.50 -11.53
CA GLU A 130 -10.43 18.31 -11.26
C GLU A 130 -9.75 17.92 -9.94
N ASN A 131 -8.43 18.04 -9.86
CA ASN A 131 -7.62 17.66 -8.69
C ASN A 131 -7.72 16.17 -8.29
N HIS A 132 -8.08 15.30 -9.23
CA HIS A 132 -8.05 13.86 -9.00
C HIS A 132 -6.61 13.33 -9.04
N LEU A 133 -6.21 12.59 -8.00
CA LEU A 133 -4.93 11.87 -7.98
C LEU A 133 -4.99 10.66 -8.92
N PHE A 134 -4.39 10.79 -10.12
CA PHE A 134 -4.42 9.73 -11.12
C PHE A 134 -3.16 8.85 -11.12
N ALA A 135 -2.00 9.36 -10.69
CA ALA A 135 -0.77 8.61 -10.57
C ALA A 135 0.04 9.04 -9.35
N SER A 136 0.77 8.11 -8.75
CA SER A 136 1.69 8.42 -7.65
C SER A 136 2.85 7.43 -7.57
N GLU A 137 4.04 7.93 -7.17
CA GLU A 137 5.23 7.11 -6.95
C GLU A 137 5.98 7.56 -5.69
N GLY A 138 6.67 6.62 -5.05
CA GLY A 138 7.48 6.88 -3.87
C GLY A 138 8.86 6.25 -3.99
N PHE A 139 9.90 7.05 -3.73
CA PHE A 139 11.29 6.62 -3.82
C PHE A 139 11.94 6.70 -2.45
N GLU A 140 12.36 5.56 -1.92
CA GLU A 140 13.19 5.47 -0.72
C GLU A 140 14.66 5.58 -1.13
N LEU A 141 15.28 6.74 -0.90
CA LEU A 141 16.63 7.06 -1.34
C LEU A 141 17.71 6.64 -0.35
N LYS A 142 17.33 6.58 0.93
CA LYS A 142 18.17 6.09 2.00
C LYS A 142 17.38 5.07 2.80
N LEU A 143 17.80 3.83 2.74
CA LEU A 143 17.34 2.86 3.71
C LEU A 143 17.60 3.45 5.09
N LEU A 144 16.54 3.73 5.84
CA LEU A 144 16.67 3.94 7.27
C LEU A 144 17.42 2.72 7.78
N ALA A 145 18.65 2.93 8.25
CA ALA A 145 19.41 1.83 8.82
C ALA A 145 18.50 1.21 9.87
N LEU A 146 17.98 0.02 9.57
CA LEU A 146 17.35 -0.80 10.60
C LEU A 146 18.36 -0.82 11.72
N ALA A 147 17.97 -0.34 12.89
CA ALA A 147 18.84 -0.35 14.05
C ALA A 147 19.43 -1.76 14.10
N SER A 148 20.76 -1.87 13.96
CA SER A 148 21.42 -3.16 14.01
C SER A 148 21.17 -3.67 15.42
N HIS A 149 20.17 -4.54 15.54
CA HIS A 149 19.95 -5.22 16.81
C HIS A 149 21.11 -6.18 16.97
N SER A 150 22.02 -5.84 17.86
CA SER A 150 22.94 -6.85 18.39
C SER A 150 22.07 -7.99 18.92
N PRO A 151 22.40 -9.25 18.63
CA PRO A 151 21.62 -10.38 19.14
C PRO A 151 21.52 -10.24 20.64
N ALA A 152 20.35 -9.87 21.12
CA ALA A 152 20.08 -9.74 22.54
C ALA A 152 20.23 -11.14 23.15
N LYS A 153 20.82 -11.23 24.34
CA LYS A 153 20.83 -12.47 25.11
C LYS A 153 19.44 -12.67 25.71
N CYS A 154 18.50 -13.12 24.87
CA CYS A 154 17.16 -13.44 25.34
C CYS A 154 17.20 -14.56 26.36
N LYS A 155 16.39 -14.47 27.41
CA LYS A 155 16.16 -15.59 28.32
C LYS A 155 14.99 -16.39 27.75
N ILE A 156 15.22 -17.68 27.51
CA ILE A 156 14.20 -18.60 27.01
C ILE A 156 13.89 -19.59 28.14
N GLU A 157 12.60 -19.67 28.51
CA GLU A 157 12.07 -20.63 29.46
C GLU A 157 11.11 -21.58 28.75
N GLU A 158 11.26 -22.89 28.95
CA GLU A 158 10.30 -23.87 28.45
C GLU A 158 9.15 -24.02 29.46
N LYS A 159 7.92 -23.81 29.02
CA LYS A 159 6.71 -23.97 29.82
C LYS A 159 5.71 -24.87 29.10
N GLY A 160 5.87 -26.18 29.27
CA GLY A 160 5.01 -27.18 28.64
C GLY A 160 5.05 -27.08 27.10
N ARG A 161 3.93 -26.68 26.51
CA ARG A 161 3.78 -26.51 25.04
C ARG A 161 4.46 -25.26 24.51
N TYR A 162 4.86 -24.31 25.37
CA TYR A 162 5.31 -22.98 24.98
C TYR A 162 6.75 -22.72 25.30
N TYR A 163 7.42 -21.92 24.47
CA TYR A 163 8.61 -21.15 24.82
C TYR A 163 8.20 -19.76 25.31
N VAL A 164 8.70 -19.33 26.44
CA VAL A 164 8.56 -17.95 26.91
C VAL A 164 9.91 -17.27 26.73
N VAL A 165 9.95 -16.31 25.82
CA VAL A 165 11.16 -15.56 25.45
C VAL A 165 11.07 -14.17 26.06
N LYS A 166 12.06 -13.81 26.90
CA LYS A 166 12.15 -12.49 27.54
C LYS A 166 13.29 -11.70 26.97
N ASP A 167 12.99 -10.50 26.46
CA ASP A 167 13.96 -9.53 25.96
C ASP A 167 13.65 -8.14 26.53
N GLY A 168 14.44 -7.73 27.51
CA GLY A 168 14.20 -6.48 28.23
C GLY A 168 12.83 -6.45 28.90
N ASN A 169 11.98 -5.54 28.42
CA ASN A 169 10.60 -5.36 28.90
C ASN A 169 9.54 -6.10 28.06
N LEU A 170 9.98 -6.87 27.06
CA LEU A 170 9.09 -7.66 26.21
C LEU A 170 9.14 -9.13 26.63
N THR A 171 7.97 -9.78 26.59
CA THR A 171 7.82 -11.22 26.76
C THR A 171 7.00 -11.77 25.60
N PHE A 172 7.56 -12.76 24.91
CA PHE A 172 6.88 -13.46 23.83
C PHE A 172 6.55 -14.88 24.27
N THR A 173 5.35 -15.34 23.97
CA THR A 173 4.97 -16.73 24.13
C THR A 173 4.87 -17.37 22.76
N VAL A 174 5.65 -18.41 22.50
CA VAL A 174 5.73 -19.10 21.22
C VAL A 174 5.28 -20.53 21.37
N ASP A 175 4.35 -20.98 20.54
CA ASP A 175 3.93 -22.39 20.52
C ASP A 175 5.02 -23.25 19.87
N ARG A 176 5.49 -24.28 20.59
CA ARG A 176 6.59 -25.16 20.14
C ARG A 176 6.21 -26.04 18.95
N GLY A 177 4.96 -26.37 18.83
CA GLY A 177 4.48 -27.27 17.75
C GLY A 177 4.30 -26.55 16.42
N THR A 178 3.86 -25.28 16.46
CA THR A 178 3.53 -24.51 15.28
C THR A 178 4.52 -23.39 14.97
N GLY A 179 5.35 -22.97 15.93
CA GLY A 179 6.22 -21.82 15.81
C GLY A 179 5.49 -20.47 15.89
N VAL A 180 4.20 -20.48 16.16
CA VAL A 180 3.35 -19.27 16.19
C VAL A 180 3.56 -18.51 17.48
N ILE A 181 3.67 -17.18 17.42
CA ILE A 181 3.64 -16.32 18.58
C ILE A 181 2.19 -16.19 19.05
N SER A 182 1.88 -16.73 20.24
CA SER A 182 0.53 -16.73 20.82
C SER A 182 0.23 -15.51 21.69
N SER A 183 1.24 -14.87 22.25
CA SER A 183 1.07 -13.60 22.96
C SER A 183 2.34 -12.78 23.01
N VAL A 184 2.19 -11.46 23.14
CA VAL A 184 3.27 -10.51 23.42
C VAL A 184 2.84 -9.63 24.58
N GLU A 185 3.73 -9.51 25.59
CA GLU A 185 3.57 -8.62 26.74
C GLU A 185 4.66 -7.56 26.73
N LYS A 186 4.33 -6.35 27.13
CA LYS A 186 5.26 -5.23 27.31
C LYS A 186 5.10 -4.68 28.74
N ASN A 187 6.17 -4.66 29.52
CA ASN A 187 6.15 -4.27 30.93
C ASN A 187 5.14 -5.09 31.78
N GLY A 188 4.86 -6.35 31.42
CA GLY A 188 3.87 -7.20 32.08
C GLY A 188 2.43 -6.97 31.64
N GLU A 189 2.17 -6.02 30.76
CA GLU A 189 0.85 -5.81 30.14
C GLU A 189 0.78 -6.51 28.80
N LYS A 190 -0.30 -7.26 28.55
CA LYS A 190 -0.53 -7.97 27.31
C LYS A 190 -0.87 -6.97 26.20
N VAL A 191 -0.01 -6.88 25.17
CA VAL A 191 -0.20 -6.01 23.99
C VAL A 191 -0.72 -6.76 22.78
N PHE A 192 -0.58 -8.09 22.78
CA PHE A 192 -1.09 -8.96 21.73
C PHE A 192 -1.46 -10.32 22.32
N GLU A 193 -2.59 -10.87 21.86
CA GLU A 193 -3.02 -12.27 22.10
C GLU A 193 -3.70 -12.79 20.83
N GLY A 194 -3.27 -13.92 20.34
CA GLY A 194 -3.79 -14.54 19.12
C GLY A 194 -2.74 -15.44 18.47
N GLU A 195 -2.80 -15.56 17.17
CA GLU A 195 -1.84 -16.33 16.38
C GLU A 195 -1.13 -15.39 15.40
N LEU A 196 0.17 -15.17 15.62
CA LEU A 196 1.03 -14.46 14.68
C LEU A 196 2.01 -15.45 14.06
N ALA A 197 1.74 -15.86 12.84
CA ALA A 197 2.63 -16.67 12.03
C ALA A 197 3.56 -15.76 11.21
N LEU A 198 4.85 -16.11 11.16
CA LEU A 198 5.78 -15.56 10.20
C LEU A 198 5.61 -16.37 8.91
N ASN A 199 5.08 -15.74 7.86
CA ASN A 199 4.99 -16.31 6.51
C ASN A 199 6.27 -16.02 5.73
#